data_eae05b1f16ac1ca6e3bac350ddfe0605
#
_entry.id   eae05b1f16ac1ca6e3bac350ddfe0605
#
_cell.length_a   1.000
_cell.length_b   1.000
_cell.length_c   1.000
_cell.angle_alpha   90.00
_cell.angle_beta   90.00
_cell.angle_gamma   90.00
#
_symmetry.space_group_name_H-M   'P 1'
#
loop_
_entity.id
_entity.type
_entity.pdbx_description
1 polymer ?
#
loop_
_entity_poly.entity_id
_entity_poly.type
_entity_poly.pdbx_seq_one_letter_code
_entity_poly.pdbx_strand_id
1 'polypeptide(L)'
;MGKKLDKNAKAAMAKAAKGVKAAKVDKAVKKFRKLEGKLWTREYLLKIAEFDGATIAPVNGAAARADAMGTLAGEHHKLLTSEKSVELVRSLARETVAGGHVDDPQLLDEIRVLGRDQREASVIPTEEAEAWTRLTCEADAVWHKAKTANDWASFEPYVDRIVAQLKHQAELMDPKRDPYDVWLDQYERGLSTKSFDAFCDEVKATVVPLVHAIGERGQQPDADFLHARVPEAAQRAMSFDLMKLVGLNLDDTTLAFTEHPFSEGFAVGDARIATHIYEDDCISNVYSIIHEAGHTMYELGVNPAYA
;
A
#
# COMPACT_ATOMS: atom_id res chain seq x y z
N MET A 1 -40.91 -43.14 32.46
CA MET A 1 -40.84 -42.93 30.99
C MET A 1 -40.53 -41.49 30.54
N GLY A 2 -40.60 -40.47 31.41
CA GLY A 2 -40.45 -39.06 31.05
C GLY A 2 -39.03 -38.51 30.82
N LYS A 3 -37.96 -39.17 31.29
CA LYS A 3 -36.58 -38.65 31.21
C LYS A 3 -35.81 -38.93 29.90
N LYS A 4 -36.24 -39.90 29.05
CA LYS A 4 -35.55 -40.22 27.81
C LYS A 4 -36.00 -39.36 26.62
N LEU A 5 -37.25 -38.87 26.62
CA LEU A 5 -37.76 -37.94 25.62
C LEU A 5 -37.08 -36.56 25.68
N ASP A 6 -36.67 -36.14 26.87
CA ASP A 6 -36.02 -34.80 27.05
C ASP A 6 -34.57 -34.74 26.48
N LYS A 7 -33.79 -35.84 26.50
CA LYS A 7 -32.44 -35.87 25.93
C LYS A 7 -32.39 -35.80 24.41
N ASN A 8 -33.30 -36.49 23.74
CA ASN A 8 -33.37 -36.48 22.27
C ASN A 8 -33.91 -35.15 21.75
N ALA A 9 -34.88 -34.56 22.42
CA ALA A 9 -35.38 -33.23 22.11
C ALA A 9 -34.33 -32.14 22.31
N LYS A 10 -33.56 -32.20 23.39
CA LYS A 10 -32.42 -31.27 23.64
C LYS A 10 -31.31 -31.43 22.62
N ALA A 11 -30.98 -32.65 22.20
CA ALA A 11 -29.97 -32.91 21.18
C ALA A 11 -30.44 -32.41 19.78
N ALA A 12 -31.72 -32.59 19.43
CA ALA A 12 -32.28 -32.06 18.20
C ALA A 12 -32.35 -30.53 18.17
N MET A 13 -32.71 -29.89 19.30
CA MET A 13 -32.70 -28.44 19.46
C MET A 13 -31.26 -27.88 19.37
N ALA A 14 -30.28 -28.53 19.98
CA ALA A 14 -28.88 -28.11 19.89
C ALA A 14 -28.33 -28.23 18.46
N LYS A 15 -28.68 -29.30 17.75
CA LYS A 15 -28.32 -29.48 16.32
C LYS A 15 -28.99 -28.44 15.42
N ALA A 16 -30.26 -28.14 15.64
CA ALA A 16 -30.98 -27.08 14.93
C ALA A 16 -30.39 -25.70 15.22
N ALA A 17 -30.06 -25.40 16.48
CA ALA A 17 -29.41 -24.14 16.87
C ALA A 17 -28.02 -23.96 16.24
N LYS A 18 -27.20 -25.04 16.15
CA LYS A 18 -25.92 -25.03 15.42
C LYS A 18 -26.11 -24.77 13.94
N GLY A 19 -27.11 -25.40 13.30
CA GLY A 19 -27.41 -25.17 11.88
C GLY A 19 -27.86 -23.73 11.60
N VAL A 20 -28.67 -23.14 12.48
CA VAL A 20 -29.09 -21.71 12.35
C VAL A 20 -27.92 -20.77 12.54
N LYS A 21 -26.99 -21.07 13.46
CA LYS A 21 -25.77 -20.26 13.66
C LYS A 21 -24.86 -20.33 12.43
N ALA A 22 -24.60 -21.52 11.89
CA ALA A 22 -23.80 -21.70 10.68
C ALA A 22 -24.38 -20.91 9.48
N ALA A 23 -25.68 -21.00 9.25
CA ALA A 23 -26.32 -20.23 8.17
C ALA A 23 -26.25 -18.71 8.36
N LYS A 24 -26.21 -18.21 9.60
CA LYS A 24 -26.01 -16.78 9.88
C LYS A 24 -24.57 -16.36 9.59
N VAL A 25 -23.60 -17.19 9.96
CA VAL A 25 -22.17 -16.95 9.67
C VAL A 25 -21.95 -16.93 8.17
N ASP A 26 -22.43 -17.91 7.40
CA ASP A 26 -22.32 -17.93 5.95
C ASP A 26 -22.90 -16.67 5.28
N LYS A 27 -24.04 -16.19 5.78
CA LYS A 27 -24.64 -14.95 5.28
C LYS A 27 -23.78 -13.71 5.63
N ALA A 28 -23.14 -13.72 6.80
CA ALA A 28 -22.24 -12.65 7.21
C ALA A 28 -20.96 -12.65 6.37
N VAL A 29 -20.38 -13.83 6.10
CA VAL A 29 -19.22 -13.99 5.22
C VAL A 29 -19.51 -13.49 3.80
N LYS A 30 -20.66 -13.82 3.22
CA LYS A 30 -21.07 -13.27 1.91
C LYS A 30 -21.18 -11.75 1.92
N LYS A 31 -21.62 -11.14 3.02
CA LYS A 31 -21.68 -9.68 3.13
C LYS A 31 -20.27 -9.08 3.29
N PHE A 32 -19.40 -9.77 4.01
CA PHE A 32 -18.01 -9.40 4.21
C PHE A 32 -17.26 -9.38 2.87
N ARG A 33 -17.34 -10.47 2.08
CA ARG A 33 -16.76 -10.50 0.72
C ARG A 33 -17.29 -9.40 -0.19
N LYS A 34 -18.59 -9.06 -0.05
CA LYS A 34 -19.16 -7.92 -0.80
C LYS A 34 -18.63 -6.57 -0.30
N LEU A 35 -18.31 -6.43 0.98
CA LEU A 35 -17.69 -5.24 1.52
C LEU A 35 -16.27 -5.09 1.00
N GLU A 36 -15.46 -6.15 1.10
CA GLU A 36 -14.09 -6.19 0.56
C GLU A 36 -14.04 -5.81 -0.91
N GLY A 37 -14.86 -6.44 -1.76
CA GLY A 37 -14.90 -6.11 -3.18
C GLY A 37 -15.31 -4.66 -3.47
N LYS A 38 -16.09 -4.02 -2.59
CA LYS A 38 -16.42 -2.59 -2.74
C LYS A 38 -15.30 -1.67 -2.28
N LEU A 39 -14.55 -2.05 -1.25
CA LEU A 39 -13.37 -1.32 -0.79
C LEU A 39 -12.28 -1.42 -1.85
N TRP A 40 -11.95 -2.64 -2.27
CA TRP A 40 -11.00 -2.91 -3.34
C TRP A 40 -11.30 -2.11 -4.62
N THR A 41 -12.57 -2.06 -5.07
CA THR A 41 -12.93 -1.30 -6.27
C THR A 41 -12.57 0.18 -6.16
N ARG A 42 -12.71 0.78 -4.98
CA ARG A 42 -12.37 2.19 -4.76
C ARG A 42 -10.86 2.42 -4.70
N GLU A 43 -10.16 1.52 -4.04
CA GLU A 43 -8.70 1.52 -3.98
C GLU A 43 -8.10 1.37 -5.37
N TYR A 44 -8.60 0.41 -6.14
CA TYR A 44 -8.19 0.21 -7.53
C TYR A 44 -8.34 1.48 -8.37
N LEU A 45 -9.49 2.17 -8.26
CA LEU A 45 -9.74 3.42 -9.00
C LEU A 45 -8.85 4.58 -8.51
N LEU A 46 -8.57 4.66 -7.20
CA LEU A 46 -7.65 5.65 -6.64
C LEU A 46 -6.23 5.40 -7.16
N LYS A 47 -5.74 4.17 -7.11
CA LYS A 47 -4.44 3.78 -7.65
C LYS A 47 -4.31 4.09 -9.15
N ILE A 48 -5.34 3.81 -9.96
CA ILE A 48 -5.35 4.17 -11.39
C ILE A 48 -5.21 5.68 -11.58
N ALA A 49 -5.97 6.49 -10.83
CA ALA A 49 -5.91 7.94 -10.95
C ALA A 49 -4.58 8.53 -10.46
N GLU A 50 -3.96 7.90 -9.45
CA GLU A 50 -2.64 8.24 -8.93
C GLU A 50 -1.55 7.94 -9.96
N PHE A 51 -1.53 6.71 -10.49
CA PHE A 51 -0.58 6.31 -11.52
C PHE A 51 -0.69 7.18 -12.78
N ASP A 52 -1.92 7.44 -13.25
CA ASP A 52 -2.19 8.33 -14.37
C ASP A 52 -1.64 9.74 -14.09
N GLY A 53 -1.90 10.25 -12.88
CA GLY A 53 -1.43 11.55 -12.41
C GLY A 53 0.08 11.72 -12.42
N ALA A 54 0.77 10.68 -11.99
CA ALA A 54 2.24 10.67 -11.89
C ALA A 54 2.94 10.41 -13.25
N THR A 55 2.22 9.99 -14.29
CA THR A 55 2.86 9.53 -15.55
C THR A 55 2.38 10.24 -16.79
N ILE A 56 1.10 10.17 -17.14
CA ILE A 56 0.60 10.61 -18.46
C ILE A 56 -0.47 11.71 -18.40
N ALA A 57 -1.06 11.97 -17.25
CA ALA A 57 -2.15 12.92 -17.15
C ALA A 57 -1.68 14.37 -17.42
N PRO A 58 -2.44 15.18 -18.17
CA PRO A 58 -2.13 16.58 -18.37
C PRO A 58 -2.04 17.35 -17.05
N VAL A 59 -0.98 18.13 -16.90
CA VAL A 59 -0.69 18.91 -15.66
C VAL A 59 -1.82 19.86 -15.29
N ASN A 60 -2.49 20.49 -16.29
CA ASN A 60 -3.59 21.41 -16.05
C ASN A 60 -4.86 20.72 -15.50
N GLY A 61 -4.94 19.41 -15.57
CA GLY A 61 -6.02 18.60 -14.97
C GLY A 61 -5.83 18.28 -13.48
N ALA A 62 -4.69 18.62 -12.89
CA ALA A 62 -4.31 18.19 -11.54
C ALA A 62 -5.35 18.58 -10.45
N ALA A 63 -5.88 19.80 -10.49
CA ALA A 63 -6.88 20.25 -9.51
C ALA A 63 -8.18 19.43 -9.58
N ALA A 64 -8.70 19.21 -10.79
CA ALA A 64 -9.92 18.43 -10.97
C ALA A 64 -9.70 16.95 -10.58
N ARG A 65 -8.52 16.40 -10.84
CA ARG A 65 -8.14 15.05 -10.42
C ARG A 65 -8.06 14.95 -8.90
N ALA A 66 -7.41 15.91 -8.22
CA ALA A 66 -7.32 15.96 -6.76
C ALA A 66 -8.71 16.02 -6.10
N ASP A 67 -9.64 16.79 -6.64
CA ASP A 67 -11.03 16.87 -6.15
C ASP A 67 -11.77 15.55 -6.33
N ALA A 68 -11.62 14.90 -7.50
CA ALA A 68 -12.26 13.61 -7.77
C ALA A 68 -11.69 12.51 -6.86
N MET A 69 -10.37 12.45 -6.69
CA MET A 69 -9.70 11.49 -5.81
C MET A 69 -10.05 11.73 -4.34
N GLY A 70 -10.09 12.98 -3.88
CA GLY A 70 -10.53 13.31 -2.53
C GLY A 70 -11.96 12.85 -2.25
N THR A 71 -12.88 13.07 -3.21
CA THR A 71 -14.27 12.59 -3.10
C THR A 71 -14.35 11.07 -3.02
N LEU A 72 -13.61 10.36 -3.89
CA LEU A 72 -13.58 8.89 -3.91
C LEU A 72 -12.95 8.32 -2.63
N ALA A 73 -11.88 8.95 -2.11
CA ALA A 73 -11.27 8.59 -0.85
C ALA A 73 -12.23 8.78 0.33
N GLY A 74 -13.01 9.86 0.35
CA GLY A 74 -14.07 10.06 1.33
C GLY A 74 -15.16 9.01 1.26
N GLU A 75 -15.59 8.60 0.06
CA GLU A 75 -16.54 7.49 -0.11
C GLU A 75 -15.95 6.14 0.35
N HIS A 76 -14.66 5.88 0.10
CA HIS A 76 -13.96 4.72 0.60
C HIS A 76 -13.96 4.74 2.14
N HIS A 77 -13.51 5.83 2.73
CA HIS A 77 -13.43 6.01 4.18
C HIS A 77 -14.82 5.85 4.86
N LYS A 78 -15.87 6.48 4.32
CA LYS A 78 -17.26 6.31 4.81
C LYS A 78 -17.72 4.86 4.75
N LEU A 79 -17.37 4.13 3.69
CA LEU A 79 -17.73 2.72 3.56
C LEU A 79 -16.97 1.87 4.59
N LEU A 80 -15.67 2.10 4.74
CA LEU A 80 -14.78 1.39 5.67
C LEU A 80 -15.24 1.58 7.13
N THR A 81 -15.53 2.82 7.53
CA THR A 81 -15.79 3.21 8.92
C THR A 81 -17.28 3.24 9.29
N SER A 82 -18.20 2.96 8.33
CA SER A 82 -19.64 2.96 8.63
C SER A 82 -19.96 1.96 9.76
N GLU A 83 -20.88 2.34 10.66
CA GLU A 83 -21.34 1.50 11.76
C GLU A 83 -21.72 0.08 11.28
N LYS A 84 -22.38 0.00 10.11
CA LYS A 84 -22.78 -1.26 9.49
C LYS A 84 -21.57 -2.12 9.07
N SER A 85 -20.52 -1.52 8.53
CA SER A 85 -19.30 -2.23 8.13
C SER A 85 -18.51 -2.69 9.34
N VAL A 86 -18.34 -1.81 10.32
CA VAL A 86 -17.64 -2.09 11.57
C VAL A 86 -18.36 -3.21 12.37
N GLU A 87 -19.68 -3.14 12.51
CA GLU A 87 -20.41 -4.19 13.23
C GLU A 87 -20.40 -5.53 12.48
N LEU A 88 -20.40 -5.52 11.15
CA LEU A 88 -20.25 -6.76 10.36
C LEU A 88 -18.92 -7.46 10.68
N VAL A 89 -17.79 -6.74 10.61
CA VAL A 89 -16.45 -7.29 10.88
C VAL A 89 -16.34 -7.71 12.34
N ARG A 90 -16.81 -6.88 13.28
CA ARG A 90 -16.80 -7.18 14.71
C ARG A 90 -17.65 -8.41 15.05
N SER A 91 -18.81 -8.58 14.42
CA SER A 91 -19.66 -9.75 14.63
C SER A 91 -19.02 -11.02 14.10
N LEU A 92 -18.38 -10.97 12.92
CA LEU A 92 -17.61 -12.10 12.39
C LEU A 92 -16.44 -12.45 13.31
N ALA A 93 -15.65 -11.49 13.75
CA ALA A 93 -14.54 -11.72 14.69
C ALA A 93 -15.00 -12.42 15.97
N ARG A 94 -16.16 -12.03 16.54
CA ARG A 94 -16.73 -12.69 17.73
C ARG A 94 -17.17 -14.13 17.44
N GLU A 95 -17.82 -14.39 16.34
CA GLU A 95 -18.31 -15.74 15.98
C GLU A 95 -17.15 -16.70 15.61
N THR A 96 -16.04 -16.17 15.04
CA THR A 96 -14.85 -16.95 14.71
C THR A 96 -14.05 -17.32 15.96
N VAL A 97 -13.78 -16.36 16.85
CA VAL A 97 -12.99 -16.56 18.08
C VAL A 97 -13.76 -17.36 19.13
N ALA A 98 -15.06 -17.08 19.32
CA ALA A 98 -15.87 -17.69 20.35
C ALA A 98 -16.59 -18.98 19.94
N GLY A 99 -16.71 -19.26 18.64
CA GLY A 99 -17.60 -20.29 18.12
C GLY A 99 -16.95 -21.44 17.36
N GLY A 100 -15.70 -21.33 16.92
CA GLY A 100 -15.05 -22.37 16.08
C GLY A 100 -15.85 -22.70 14.82
N HIS A 101 -16.63 -21.75 14.27
CA HIS A 101 -17.49 -21.96 13.11
C HIS A 101 -16.84 -21.61 11.78
N VAL A 102 -15.63 -21.07 11.81
CA VAL A 102 -14.84 -20.75 10.62
C VAL A 102 -13.46 -21.36 10.82
N ASP A 103 -13.19 -22.41 10.08
CA ASP A 103 -11.90 -23.11 10.04
C ASP A 103 -11.04 -22.65 8.85
N ASP A 104 -11.34 -21.48 8.28
CA ASP A 104 -10.61 -20.88 7.15
C ASP A 104 -9.59 -19.86 7.69
N PRO A 105 -8.29 -20.20 7.73
CA PRO A 105 -7.25 -19.31 8.25
C PRO A 105 -7.15 -17.99 7.48
N GLN A 106 -7.37 -18.03 6.15
CA GLN A 106 -7.34 -16.83 5.31
C GLN A 106 -8.44 -15.86 5.72
N LEU A 107 -9.69 -16.33 5.83
CA LEU A 107 -10.81 -15.50 6.27
C LEU A 107 -10.61 -14.91 7.68
N LEU A 108 -9.97 -15.68 8.57
CA LEU A 108 -9.62 -15.19 9.91
C LEU A 108 -8.64 -14.03 9.85
N ASP A 109 -7.61 -14.13 9.01
CA ASP A 109 -6.62 -13.07 8.82
C ASP A 109 -7.23 -11.83 8.13
N GLU A 110 -8.05 -12.00 7.12
CA GLU A 110 -8.77 -10.90 6.46
C GLU A 110 -9.68 -10.14 7.44
N ILE A 111 -10.44 -10.84 8.28
CA ILE A 111 -11.28 -10.23 9.33
C ILE A 111 -10.40 -9.46 10.33
N ARG A 112 -9.25 -10.00 10.69
CA ARG A 112 -8.30 -9.37 11.63
C ARG A 112 -7.71 -8.10 11.03
N VAL A 113 -7.25 -8.16 9.78
CA VAL A 113 -6.65 -7.03 9.07
C VAL A 113 -7.67 -5.93 8.86
N LEU A 114 -8.81 -6.23 8.24
CA LEU A 114 -9.86 -5.23 8.00
C LEU A 114 -10.40 -4.63 9.31
N GLY A 115 -10.51 -5.44 10.37
CA GLY A 115 -10.93 -4.95 11.69
C GLY A 115 -9.91 -4.02 12.35
N ARG A 116 -8.61 -4.15 12.07
CA ARG A 116 -7.59 -3.20 12.48
C ARG A 116 -7.70 -1.91 11.68
N ASP A 117 -7.76 -2.02 10.35
CA ASP A 117 -7.85 -0.87 9.45
C ASP A 117 -9.09 -0.01 9.77
N GLN A 118 -10.22 -0.66 10.08
CA GLN A 118 -11.41 0.04 10.56
C GLN A 118 -11.19 0.80 11.86
N ARG A 119 -10.45 0.24 12.82
CA ARG A 119 -10.16 0.93 14.09
C ARG A 119 -9.27 2.15 13.86
N GLU A 120 -8.23 2.00 13.05
CA GLU A 120 -7.28 3.06 12.74
C GLU A 120 -7.96 4.18 11.92
N ALA A 121 -8.76 3.83 10.90
CA ALA A 121 -9.48 4.80 10.11
C ALA A 121 -10.62 5.49 10.87
N SER A 122 -11.31 4.80 11.79
CA SER A 122 -12.49 5.35 12.48
C SER A 122 -12.18 6.51 13.43
N VAL A 123 -10.92 6.72 13.80
CA VAL A 123 -10.52 7.88 14.62
C VAL A 123 -10.27 9.15 13.80
N ILE A 124 -10.13 9.00 12.48
CA ILE A 124 -9.91 10.10 11.55
C ILE A 124 -11.28 10.52 10.96
N PRO A 125 -11.68 11.79 11.08
CA PRO A 125 -12.88 12.29 10.42
C PRO A 125 -12.83 12.11 8.90
N THR A 126 -13.96 11.81 8.26
CA THR A 126 -14.00 11.60 6.81
C THR A 126 -13.54 12.82 6.02
N GLU A 127 -13.90 14.01 6.48
CA GLU A 127 -13.50 15.28 5.88
C GLU A 127 -11.97 15.47 5.90
N GLU A 128 -11.30 14.95 6.92
CA GLU A 128 -9.84 14.97 7.01
C GLU A 128 -9.20 13.93 6.07
N ALA A 129 -9.79 12.75 5.92
CA ALA A 129 -9.34 11.77 4.94
C ALA A 129 -9.47 12.30 3.50
N GLU A 130 -10.57 13.00 3.18
CA GLU A 130 -10.75 13.70 1.91
C GLU A 130 -9.70 14.81 1.70
N ALA A 131 -9.49 15.64 2.73
CA ALA A 131 -8.52 16.73 2.68
C ALA A 131 -7.09 16.23 2.54
N TRP A 132 -6.75 15.11 3.19
CA TRP A 132 -5.46 14.46 3.04
C TRP A 132 -5.19 14.04 1.60
N THR A 133 -6.13 13.35 0.96
CA THR A 133 -5.98 12.92 -0.44
C THR A 133 -5.84 14.11 -1.38
N ARG A 134 -6.60 15.19 -1.18
CA ARG A 134 -6.44 16.42 -1.97
C ARG A 134 -5.05 17.03 -1.78
N LEU A 135 -4.62 17.15 -0.52
CA LEU A 135 -3.32 17.73 -0.18
C LEU A 135 -2.17 16.96 -0.84
N THR A 136 -2.18 15.63 -0.77
CA THR A 136 -1.12 14.80 -1.36
C THR A 136 -1.12 14.86 -2.88
N CYS A 137 -2.28 14.85 -3.53
CA CYS A 137 -2.38 15.02 -4.99
C CYS A 137 -1.92 16.42 -5.46
N GLU A 138 -2.25 17.47 -4.72
CA GLU A 138 -1.77 18.82 -5.03
C GLU A 138 -0.25 18.93 -4.83
N ALA A 139 0.25 18.36 -3.73
CA ALA A 139 1.68 18.33 -3.41
C ALA A 139 2.48 17.61 -4.48
N ASP A 140 2.00 16.46 -4.96
CA ASP A 140 2.62 15.70 -6.03
C ASP A 140 2.73 16.53 -7.32
N ALA A 141 1.66 17.16 -7.75
CA ALA A 141 1.66 18.01 -8.94
C ALA A 141 2.61 19.21 -8.84
N VAL A 142 2.81 19.77 -7.63
CA VAL A 142 3.78 20.84 -7.38
C VAL A 142 5.19 20.26 -7.34
N TRP A 143 5.37 19.11 -6.72
CA TRP A 143 6.66 18.44 -6.60
C TRP A 143 7.29 18.13 -7.96
N HIS A 144 6.55 17.61 -8.93
CA HIS A 144 7.05 17.35 -10.29
C HIS A 144 7.71 18.59 -10.90
N LYS A 145 7.05 19.75 -10.79
CA LYS A 145 7.58 21.02 -11.30
C LYS A 145 8.77 21.52 -10.49
N ALA A 146 8.64 21.48 -9.15
CA ALA A 146 9.64 21.97 -8.23
C ALA A 146 10.94 21.16 -8.33
N LYS A 147 10.83 19.82 -8.46
CA LYS A 147 11.99 18.93 -8.64
C LYS A 147 12.73 19.26 -9.93
N THR A 148 12.03 19.37 -11.06
CA THR A 148 12.63 19.69 -12.37
C THR A 148 13.29 21.06 -12.37
N ALA A 149 12.70 22.06 -11.69
CA ALA A 149 13.21 23.41 -11.57
C ALA A 149 14.23 23.62 -10.44
N ASN A 150 14.46 22.61 -9.60
CA ASN A 150 15.21 22.73 -8.34
C ASN A 150 14.67 23.87 -7.43
N ASP A 151 13.34 23.98 -7.35
CA ASP A 151 12.60 25.03 -6.64
C ASP A 151 11.98 24.49 -5.33
N TRP A 152 12.80 24.40 -4.28
CA TRP A 152 12.35 23.99 -2.96
C TRP A 152 11.27 24.93 -2.39
N ALA A 153 11.40 26.24 -2.61
CA ALA A 153 10.52 27.24 -2.01
C ALA A 153 9.03 27.05 -2.43
N SER A 154 8.78 26.57 -3.63
CA SER A 154 7.43 26.24 -4.09
C SER A 154 6.87 24.97 -3.45
N PHE A 155 7.71 24.03 -3.04
CA PHE A 155 7.29 22.74 -2.47
C PHE A 155 7.24 22.71 -0.94
N GLU A 156 8.13 23.45 -0.28
CA GLU A 156 8.24 23.51 1.20
C GLU A 156 6.90 23.71 1.93
N PRO A 157 5.98 24.62 1.51
CA PRO A 157 4.69 24.79 2.17
C PRO A 157 3.80 23.54 2.16
N TYR A 158 3.94 22.67 1.16
CA TYR A 158 3.23 21.40 1.11
C TYR A 158 3.82 20.38 2.07
N VAL A 159 5.14 20.33 2.19
CA VAL A 159 5.83 19.47 3.18
C VAL A 159 5.41 19.85 4.60
N ASP A 160 5.35 21.12 4.92
CA ASP A 160 4.90 21.60 6.24
C ASP A 160 3.46 21.16 6.53
N ARG A 161 2.55 21.31 5.56
CA ARG A 161 1.14 20.88 5.70
C ARG A 161 1.03 19.36 5.85
N ILE A 162 1.79 18.59 5.07
CA ILE A 162 1.85 17.13 5.15
C ILE A 162 2.32 16.68 6.53
N VAL A 163 3.44 17.24 7.02
CA VAL A 163 4.01 16.90 8.34
C VAL A 163 3.03 17.26 9.47
N ALA A 164 2.39 18.42 9.38
CA ALA A 164 1.38 18.84 10.37
C ALA A 164 0.19 17.89 10.40
N GLN A 165 -0.31 17.48 9.24
CA GLN A 165 -1.43 16.54 9.14
C GLN A 165 -1.05 15.14 9.64
N LEU A 166 0.14 14.65 9.32
CA LEU A 166 0.64 13.36 9.82
C LEU A 166 0.77 13.35 11.34
N LYS A 167 1.28 14.43 11.94
CA LYS A 167 1.34 14.56 13.41
C LYS A 167 -0.06 14.54 14.03
N HIS A 168 -0.99 15.29 13.47
CA HIS A 168 -2.38 15.33 13.94
C HIS A 168 -3.05 13.95 13.84
N GLN A 169 -2.90 13.24 12.72
CA GLN A 169 -3.45 11.89 12.58
C GLN A 169 -2.84 10.90 13.57
N ALA A 170 -1.53 10.97 13.81
CA ALA A 170 -0.87 10.14 14.81
C ALA A 170 -1.42 10.39 16.22
N GLU A 171 -1.68 11.64 16.59
CA GLU A 171 -2.30 11.99 17.87
C GLU A 171 -3.74 11.45 17.99
N LEU A 172 -4.51 11.42 16.88
CA LEU A 172 -5.83 10.80 16.86
C LEU A 172 -5.76 9.27 17.03
N MET A 173 -4.75 8.62 16.43
CA MET A 173 -4.57 7.17 16.51
C MET A 173 -4.08 6.72 17.89
N ASP A 174 -3.05 7.36 18.43
CA ASP A 174 -2.53 7.07 19.77
C ASP A 174 -1.88 8.30 20.41
N PRO A 175 -2.64 9.06 21.22
CA PRO A 175 -2.14 10.30 21.84
C PRO A 175 -1.07 10.09 22.93
N LYS A 176 -0.71 8.83 23.25
CA LYS A 176 0.29 8.49 24.26
C LYS A 176 1.65 8.13 23.67
N ARG A 177 1.69 7.86 22.37
CA ARG A 177 2.92 7.51 21.65
C ARG A 177 3.50 8.74 20.97
N ASP A 178 4.81 8.72 20.73
CA ASP A 178 5.43 9.67 19.82
C ASP A 178 4.81 9.54 18.43
N PRO A 179 4.42 10.64 17.75
CA PRO A 179 3.84 10.60 16.42
C PRO A 179 4.66 9.82 15.40
N TYR A 180 5.99 9.89 15.49
CA TYR A 180 6.87 9.15 14.59
C TYR A 180 6.80 7.64 14.84
N ASP A 181 6.75 7.21 16.11
CA ASP A 181 6.55 5.80 16.47
C ASP A 181 5.19 5.25 16.00
N VAL A 182 4.14 6.09 16.00
CA VAL A 182 2.84 5.69 15.44
C VAL A 182 2.96 5.39 13.95
N TRP A 183 3.65 6.23 13.19
CA TRP A 183 3.84 6.02 11.76
C TRP A 183 4.82 4.89 11.43
N LEU A 184 5.89 4.71 12.19
CA LEU A 184 6.78 3.54 12.03
C LEU A 184 5.99 2.24 12.15
N ASP A 185 5.09 2.14 13.13
CA ASP A 185 4.23 0.98 13.31
C ASP A 185 3.22 0.76 12.16
N GLN A 186 2.84 1.82 11.43
CA GLN A 186 1.99 1.66 10.23
C GLN A 186 2.74 1.00 9.06
N TYR A 187 4.00 1.34 8.88
CA TYR A 187 4.85 0.79 7.81
C TYR A 187 5.40 -0.59 8.14
N GLU A 188 5.85 -0.79 9.40
CA GLU A 188 6.37 -2.06 9.89
C GLU A 188 5.83 -2.33 11.29
N ARG A 189 4.94 -3.30 11.42
CA ARG A 189 4.23 -3.57 12.67
C ARG A 189 5.16 -3.96 13.82
N GLY A 190 5.10 -3.18 14.90
CA GLY A 190 5.97 -3.31 16.06
C GLY A 190 7.27 -2.52 15.98
N LEU A 191 7.54 -1.83 14.86
CA LEU A 191 8.70 -0.97 14.74
C LEU A 191 8.53 0.27 15.63
N SER A 192 9.63 0.73 16.21
CA SER A 192 9.72 1.94 17.00
C SER A 192 11.06 2.63 16.77
N THR A 193 11.17 3.92 17.08
CA THR A 193 12.44 4.65 17.06
C THR A 193 13.52 3.90 17.82
N LYS A 194 13.22 3.36 19.00
CA LYS A 194 14.18 2.59 19.80
C LYS A 194 14.74 1.37 19.08
N SER A 195 13.90 0.57 18.41
CA SER A 195 14.36 -0.61 17.67
C SER A 195 15.03 -0.23 16.37
N PHE A 196 14.58 0.84 15.73
CA PHE A 196 15.17 1.36 14.51
C PHE A 196 16.55 2.00 14.74
N ASP A 197 16.71 2.75 15.84
CA ASP A 197 18.01 3.32 16.24
C ASP A 197 19.03 2.21 16.50
N ALA A 198 18.65 1.15 17.22
CA ALA A 198 19.53 0.02 17.46
C ALA A 198 19.96 -0.67 16.16
N PHE A 199 19.05 -0.82 15.19
CA PHE A 199 19.38 -1.32 13.86
C PHE A 199 20.34 -0.39 13.11
N CYS A 200 20.08 0.93 13.13
CA CYS A 200 20.95 1.93 12.50
C CYS A 200 22.35 1.95 13.10
N ASP A 201 22.46 1.80 14.43
CA ASP A 201 23.75 1.77 15.11
C ASP A 201 24.58 0.54 14.70
N GLU A 202 23.95 -0.63 14.57
CA GLU A 202 24.61 -1.83 14.07
C GLU A 202 25.05 -1.68 12.61
N VAL A 203 24.19 -1.13 11.75
CA VAL A 203 24.52 -0.84 10.34
C VAL A 203 25.71 0.14 10.26
N LYS A 204 25.68 1.22 11.02
CA LYS A 204 26.79 2.19 11.07
C LYS A 204 28.09 1.56 11.54
N ALA A 205 28.03 0.75 12.60
CA ALA A 205 29.22 0.10 13.15
C ALA A 205 29.84 -0.92 12.20
N THR A 206 29.03 -1.59 11.37
CA THR A 206 29.47 -2.68 10.49
C THR A 206 29.75 -2.21 9.06
N VAL A 207 28.78 -1.48 8.47
CA VAL A 207 28.83 -1.17 7.02
C VAL A 207 29.72 0.03 6.73
N VAL A 208 29.71 1.08 7.57
CA VAL A 208 30.49 2.30 7.31
C VAL A 208 31.99 2.00 7.28
N PRO A 209 32.59 1.26 8.25
CA PRO A 209 34.01 0.88 8.17
C PRO A 209 34.34 0.03 6.95
N LEU A 210 33.39 -0.85 6.53
CA LEU A 210 33.57 -1.69 5.34
C LEU A 210 33.64 -0.85 4.06
N VAL A 211 32.72 0.12 3.91
CA VAL A 211 32.70 1.04 2.76
C VAL A 211 34.00 1.85 2.70
N HIS A 212 34.48 2.36 3.84
CA HIS A 212 35.77 3.06 3.91
C HIS A 212 36.93 2.14 3.51
N ALA A 213 36.96 0.92 4.03
CA ALA A 213 38.03 -0.04 3.68
C ALA A 213 38.02 -0.44 2.19
N ILE A 214 36.87 -0.54 1.57
CA ILE A 214 36.75 -0.77 0.13
C ILE A 214 37.25 0.44 -0.66
N GLY A 215 36.90 1.66 -0.24
CA GLY A 215 37.40 2.89 -0.87
C GLY A 215 38.91 3.06 -0.79
N GLU A 216 39.52 2.70 0.37
CA GLU A 216 40.95 2.84 0.60
C GLU A 216 41.82 1.74 -0.01
N ARG A 217 41.32 0.49 -0.01
CA ARG A 217 42.12 -0.71 -0.34
C ARG A 217 41.62 -1.40 -1.57
N GLY A 218 40.41 -1.15 -2.01
CA GLY A 218 39.81 -1.78 -3.17
C GLY A 218 40.39 -1.22 -4.47
N GLN A 219 40.56 -2.08 -5.46
CA GLN A 219 40.79 -1.63 -6.82
C GLN A 219 39.47 -1.09 -7.34
N GLN A 220 39.39 0.21 -7.58
CA GLN A 220 38.20 0.82 -8.17
C GLN A 220 38.10 0.41 -9.65
N PRO A 221 36.95 -0.13 -10.10
CA PRO A 221 36.74 -0.37 -11.52
C PRO A 221 36.73 0.93 -12.31
N ASP A 222 37.14 0.86 -13.58
CA ASP A 222 36.94 1.96 -14.50
C ASP A 222 35.44 2.20 -14.69
N ALA A 223 35.00 3.41 -14.40
CA ALA A 223 33.58 3.83 -14.43
C ALA A 223 33.28 4.80 -15.59
N ASP A 224 34.26 5.19 -16.40
CA ASP A 224 34.08 6.22 -17.44
C ASP A 224 32.99 5.82 -18.45
N PHE A 225 32.85 4.54 -18.75
CA PHE A 225 31.82 4.04 -19.67
C PHE A 225 30.39 4.25 -19.13
N LEU A 226 30.20 4.39 -17.81
CA LEU A 226 28.88 4.62 -17.20
C LEU A 226 28.33 6.02 -17.54
N HIS A 227 29.20 6.98 -17.86
CA HIS A 227 28.87 8.34 -18.23
C HIS A 227 28.75 8.55 -19.75
N ALA A 228 28.83 7.47 -20.53
CA ALA A 228 28.60 7.55 -21.97
C ALA A 228 27.16 7.99 -22.24
N ARG A 229 27.01 8.96 -23.15
CA ARG A 229 25.68 9.44 -23.55
C ARG A 229 24.91 8.35 -24.31
N VAL A 230 23.79 7.93 -23.77
CA VAL A 230 22.86 6.99 -24.39
C VAL A 230 21.54 7.69 -24.69
N PRO A 231 21.14 7.81 -25.97
CA PRO A 231 19.92 8.52 -26.36
C PRO A 231 18.66 7.92 -25.71
N GLU A 232 17.69 8.74 -25.39
CA GLU A 232 16.43 8.34 -24.77
C GLU A 232 15.76 7.16 -25.49
N ALA A 233 15.69 7.17 -26.82
CA ALA A 233 15.07 6.09 -27.58
C ALA A 233 15.76 4.74 -27.37
N ALA A 234 17.10 4.73 -27.23
CA ALA A 234 17.85 3.52 -26.94
C ALA A 234 17.60 3.02 -25.49
N GLN A 235 17.55 3.94 -24.52
CA GLN A 235 17.22 3.59 -23.14
C GLN A 235 15.80 3.05 -23.01
N ARG A 236 14.82 3.62 -23.70
CA ARG A 236 13.44 3.11 -23.76
C ARG A 236 13.39 1.67 -24.28
N ALA A 237 14.09 1.39 -25.39
CA ALA A 237 14.15 0.03 -25.92
C ALA A 237 14.83 -0.94 -24.94
N MET A 238 15.97 -0.54 -24.36
CA MET A 238 16.70 -1.30 -23.37
C MET A 238 15.83 -1.61 -22.13
N SER A 239 15.00 -0.68 -21.68
CA SER A 239 14.10 -0.89 -20.54
C SER A 239 13.16 -2.08 -20.77
N PHE A 240 12.55 -2.19 -21.95
CA PHE A 240 11.71 -3.35 -22.29
C PHE A 240 12.51 -4.66 -22.38
N ASP A 241 13.75 -4.60 -22.86
CA ASP A 241 14.62 -5.79 -22.93
C ASP A 241 15.06 -6.23 -21.52
N LEU A 242 15.32 -5.28 -20.62
CA LEU A 242 15.60 -5.57 -19.21
C LEU A 242 14.39 -6.21 -18.51
N MET A 243 13.18 -5.69 -18.71
CA MET A 243 11.95 -6.27 -18.17
C MET A 243 11.80 -7.74 -18.62
N LYS A 244 12.02 -8.04 -19.89
CA LYS A 244 12.01 -9.42 -20.42
C LYS A 244 13.14 -10.27 -19.82
N LEU A 245 14.35 -9.71 -19.71
CA LEU A 245 15.52 -10.39 -19.18
C LEU A 245 15.29 -10.87 -17.74
N VAL A 246 14.64 -10.06 -16.91
CA VAL A 246 14.30 -10.46 -15.54
C VAL A 246 13.04 -11.34 -15.45
N GLY A 247 12.39 -11.63 -16.57
CA GLY A 247 11.28 -12.59 -16.65
C GLY A 247 9.89 -11.98 -16.54
N LEU A 248 9.74 -10.65 -16.68
CA LEU A 248 8.42 -10.02 -16.72
C LEU A 248 7.71 -10.30 -18.05
N ASN A 249 6.41 -10.64 -17.95
CA ASN A 249 5.53 -10.75 -19.10
C ASN A 249 4.94 -9.37 -19.44
N LEU A 250 5.16 -8.89 -20.65
CA LEU A 250 4.66 -7.58 -21.08
C LEU A 250 3.14 -7.55 -21.36
N ASP A 251 2.46 -8.70 -21.34
CA ASP A 251 0.99 -8.75 -21.33
C ASP A 251 0.40 -8.43 -19.95
N ASP A 252 1.20 -8.61 -18.89
CA ASP A 252 0.82 -8.36 -17.49
C ASP A 252 1.46 -7.10 -16.93
N THR A 253 2.39 -6.46 -17.69
CA THR A 253 3.19 -5.34 -17.20
C THR A 253 3.29 -4.22 -18.24
N THR A 254 3.14 -2.98 -17.80
CA THR A 254 3.38 -1.80 -18.64
C THR A 254 4.50 -0.92 -18.09
N LEU A 255 5.08 -0.09 -18.93
CA LEU A 255 6.15 0.85 -18.59
C LEU A 255 5.71 2.29 -18.89
N ALA A 256 5.84 3.16 -17.90
CA ALA A 256 5.65 4.60 -18.01
C ALA A 256 6.95 5.35 -17.64
N PHE A 257 6.93 6.67 -17.79
CA PHE A 257 8.08 7.53 -17.51
C PHE A 257 7.66 8.69 -16.59
N THR A 258 8.50 8.96 -15.60
CA THR A 258 8.29 9.97 -14.55
C THR A 258 9.63 10.40 -13.97
N GLU A 259 9.65 11.39 -13.09
CA GLU A 259 10.89 11.88 -12.45
C GLU A 259 11.39 10.96 -11.33
N HIS A 260 10.53 10.13 -10.75
CA HIS A 260 10.88 9.19 -9.69
C HIS A 260 10.38 7.79 -10.06
N PRO A 261 11.27 6.81 -10.22
CA PRO A 261 10.88 5.44 -10.50
C PRO A 261 9.98 4.87 -9.40
N PHE A 262 8.97 4.14 -9.79
CA PHE A 262 8.11 3.37 -8.89
C PHE A 262 7.38 2.25 -9.64
N SER A 263 6.84 1.32 -8.88
CA SER A 263 5.96 0.28 -9.41
C SER A 263 4.68 0.19 -8.58
N GLU A 264 3.60 -0.25 -9.21
CA GLU A 264 2.31 -0.42 -8.56
C GLU A 264 1.62 -1.70 -9.07
N GLY A 265 1.19 -2.54 -8.12
CA GLY A 265 0.33 -3.69 -8.39
C GLY A 265 -1.15 -3.27 -8.31
N PHE A 266 -1.90 -3.57 -9.37
CA PHE A 266 -3.33 -3.23 -9.47
C PHE A 266 -4.23 -4.43 -9.25
N ALA A 267 -3.86 -5.54 -9.87
CA ALA A 267 -4.59 -6.81 -9.80
C ALA A 267 -3.70 -7.95 -10.28
N VAL A 268 -4.18 -9.17 -10.19
CA VAL A 268 -3.55 -10.32 -10.86
C VAL A 268 -3.48 -10.03 -12.36
N GLY A 269 -2.25 -10.04 -12.90
CA GLY A 269 -2.01 -9.75 -14.32
C GLY A 269 -2.05 -8.26 -14.71
N ASP A 270 -2.00 -7.34 -13.73
CA ASP A 270 -1.83 -5.90 -13.99
C ASP A 270 -0.88 -5.29 -12.94
N ALA A 271 0.38 -5.15 -13.31
CA ALA A 271 1.37 -4.41 -12.53
C ALA A 271 2.10 -3.42 -13.45
N ARG A 272 2.44 -2.23 -12.94
CA ARG A 272 2.95 -1.13 -13.76
C ARG A 272 4.23 -0.58 -13.18
N ILE A 273 5.19 -0.32 -14.05
CA ILE A 273 6.49 0.26 -13.72
C ILE A 273 6.55 1.67 -14.32
N ALA A 274 7.05 2.61 -13.54
CA ALA A 274 7.47 3.91 -14.02
C ALA A 274 8.98 4.07 -13.78
N THR A 275 9.68 4.67 -14.74
CA THR A 275 11.13 4.91 -14.67
C THR A 275 11.46 6.31 -15.17
N HIS A 276 12.71 6.73 -14.96
CA HIS A 276 13.27 7.95 -15.52
C HIS A 276 14.35 7.66 -16.56
N ILE A 277 14.64 8.65 -17.38
CA ILE A 277 15.72 8.58 -18.36
C ILE A 277 16.60 9.83 -18.27
N TYR A 278 17.90 9.60 -18.08
CA TYR A 278 18.94 10.62 -18.19
C TYR A 278 19.93 10.17 -19.27
N GLU A 279 20.12 10.98 -20.32
CA GLU A 279 20.98 10.59 -21.44
C GLU A 279 22.46 10.47 -21.08
N ASP A 280 22.90 11.11 -20.02
CA ASP A 280 24.25 11.08 -19.46
C ASP A 280 24.42 10.14 -18.25
N ASP A 281 23.34 9.45 -17.85
CA ASP A 281 23.34 8.45 -16.78
C ASP A 281 22.37 7.31 -17.09
N CYS A 282 22.71 6.50 -18.09
CA CYS A 282 21.85 5.37 -18.48
C CYS A 282 21.82 4.26 -17.40
N ILE A 283 22.84 4.20 -16.55
CA ILE A 283 22.91 3.21 -15.46
C ILE A 283 21.80 3.46 -14.41
N SER A 284 21.44 4.70 -14.17
CA SER A 284 20.29 5.04 -13.33
C SER A 284 19.01 4.37 -13.81
N ASN A 285 18.73 4.42 -15.11
CA ASN A 285 17.58 3.73 -15.70
C ASN A 285 17.68 2.19 -15.57
N VAL A 286 18.88 1.61 -15.81
CA VAL A 286 19.09 0.15 -15.68
C VAL A 286 18.76 -0.33 -14.28
N TYR A 287 19.32 0.34 -13.26
CA TYR A 287 19.06 -0.02 -11.86
C TYR A 287 17.59 0.20 -11.48
N SER A 288 17.00 1.29 -11.92
CA SER A 288 15.58 1.57 -11.67
C SER A 288 14.67 0.48 -12.24
N ILE A 289 14.86 0.10 -13.49
CA ILE A 289 14.05 -0.96 -14.12
C ILE A 289 14.21 -2.30 -13.38
N ILE A 290 15.44 -2.69 -13.01
CA ILE A 290 15.67 -3.96 -12.32
C ILE A 290 15.08 -3.92 -10.91
N HIS A 291 15.18 -2.78 -10.22
CA HIS A 291 14.61 -2.58 -8.88
C HIS A 291 13.07 -2.67 -8.94
N GLU A 292 12.44 -1.88 -9.81
CA GLU A 292 10.98 -1.86 -9.94
C GLU A 292 10.42 -3.18 -10.47
N ALA A 293 11.19 -3.88 -11.31
CA ALA A 293 10.84 -5.23 -11.72
C ALA A 293 10.81 -6.22 -10.55
N GLY A 294 11.69 -6.04 -9.55
CA GLY A 294 11.66 -6.85 -8.33
C GLY A 294 10.34 -6.72 -7.56
N HIS A 295 9.85 -5.49 -7.36
CA HIS A 295 8.54 -5.24 -6.77
C HIS A 295 7.41 -5.81 -7.64
N THR A 296 7.47 -5.57 -8.95
CA THR A 296 6.49 -6.08 -9.92
C THR A 296 6.39 -7.60 -9.90
N MET A 297 7.53 -8.31 -9.83
CA MET A 297 7.57 -9.78 -9.72
C MET A 297 6.92 -10.26 -8.40
N TYR A 298 7.08 -9.53 -7.31
CA TYR A 298 6.40 -9.83 -6.05
C TYR A 298 4.88 -9.70 -6.21
N GLU A 299 4.38 -8.59 -6.75
CA GLU A 299 2.95 -8.34 -6.95
C GLU A 299 2.31 -9.37 -7.88
N LEU A 300 2.94 -9.67 -9.02
CA LEU A 300 2.46 -10.69 -9.97
C LEU A 300 2.61 -12.13 -9.43
N GLY A 301 3.51 -12.35 -8.46
CA GLY A 301 3.75 -13.63 -7.83
C GLY A 301 2.78 -13.98 -6.69
N VAL A 302 1.92 -13.04 -6.29
CA VAL A 302 0.90 -13.30 -5.25
C VAL A 302 -0.05 -14.39 -5.74
N ASN A 303 -0.30 -15.38 -4.89
CA ASN A 303 -1.22 -16.45 -5.21
C ASN A 303 -2.64 -15.87 -5.46
N PRO A 304 -3.27 -16.17 -6.62
CA PRO A 304 -4.62 -15.66 -6.94
C PRO A 304 -5.70 -15.93 -5.89
N ALA A 305 -5.47 -16.91 -5.00
CA ALA A 305 -6.38 -17.18 -3.88
C ALA A 305 -6.35 -16.07 -2.81
N TYR A 306 -5.30 -15.23 -2.80
CA TYR A 306 -5.10 -14.12 -1.84
C TYR A 306 -5.20 -12.73 -2.50
N ALA A 307 -5.44 -12.67 -3.80
CA ALA A 307 -5.53 -11.43 -4.56
C ALA A 307 -6.96 -10.89 -4.66
#